data_36c158750391c8fdc6999e82cb287011
#
_entry.id   36c158750391c8fdc6999e82cb287011
#
_cell.length_a   1.000
_cell.length_b   1.000
_cell.length_c   1.000
_cell.angle_alpha   90.00
_cell.angle_beta   90.00
_cell.angle_gamma   90.00
#
_symmetry.space_group_name_H-M   'P 1'
#
loop_
_entity.id
_entity.type
_entity.pdbx_description
1 polymer ?
#
loop_
_entity_poly.entity_id
_entity_poly.type
_entity_poly.pdbx_seq_one_letter_code
_entity_poly.pdbx_strand_id
1 'polypeptide(L)'
;MVDINYREALTHLVEPGEQVLAVARAQIAQGVLPPDPPAAPQTAPSCAGGVVTGAGVLMNLISPLISFPAGDRIVDRVAYGVAGRGAPGSCASTLQHARRPVPPATTTRDTILAVTDGRLLVCVSGPMKLWSSRADDERAAAETRIVWSAARTTVAAARVGWHRLNPKRLRIEFTDGSWLAFTVPIAEPGKPLREIAAALTGR
;
A
#
# COMPACT_ATOMS: atom_id res chain seq x y z
N MET A 1 -4.73 6.57 22.15
CA MET A 1 -4.05 6.56 20.85
C MET A 1 -4.03 7.99 20.39
N VAL A 2 -2.86 8.58 20.24
CA VAL A 2 -2.71 9.98 19.83
C VAL A 2 -3.13 10.07 18.36
N ASP A 3 -3.99 11.05 18.07
CA ASP A 3 -4.44 11.29 16.68
C ASP A 3 -3.31 12.02 15.93
N ILE A 4 -2.53 11.27 15.18
CA ILE A 4 -1.39 11.81 14.43
C ILE A 4 -1.93 12.63 13.27
N ASN A 5 -1.59 13.92 13.21
CA ASN A 5 -2.01 14.81 12.15
C ASN A 5 -1.15 14.62 10.88
N TYR A 6 -1.40 13.54 10.13
CA TYR A 6 -0.71 13.31 8.86
C TYR A 6 -0.98 14.37 7.79
N ARG A 7 -2.05 15.16 7.92
CA ARG A 7 -2.35 16.24 6.96
C ARG A 7 -1.24 17.30 6.95
N GLU A 8 -0.73 17.66 8.12
CA GLU A 8 0.36 18.63 8.23
C GLU A 8 1.67 18.09 7.63
N ALA A 9 2.01 16.82 7.94
CA ALA A 9 3.19 16.18 7.37
C ALA A 9 3.13 16.11 5.83
N LEU A 10 1.94 15.94 5.26
CA LEU A 10 1.73 15.84 3.81
C LEU A 10 1.83 17.19 3.09
N THR A 11 1.57 18.31 3.76
CA THR A 11 1.68 19.64 3.13
C THR A 11 3.09 19.95 2.62
N HIS A 12 4.11 19.33 3.21
CA HIS A 12 5.50 19.44 2.79
C HIS A 12 5.90 18.50 1.65
N LEU A 13 5.04 17.52 1.32
CA LEU A 13 5.31 16.49 0.32
C LEU A 13 4.57 16.72 -1.00
N VAL A 14 3.55 17.58 -0.97
CA VAL A 14 2.79 17.93 -2.17
C VAL A 14 3.47 19.06 -2.95
N GLU A 15 3.15 19.17 -4.22
CA GLU A 15 3.72 20.23 -5.08
C GLU A 15 3.19 21.62 -4.67
N PRO A 16 3.97 22.68 -4.92
CA PRO A 16 3.52 24.04 -4.65
C PRO A 16 2.18 24.33 -5.37
N GLY A 17 1.18 24.78 -4.61
CA GLY A 17 -0.16 25.05 -5.12
C GLY A 17 -1.12 23.84 -5.10
N GLU A 18 -0.64 22.64 -4.85
CA GLU A 18 -1.47 21.45 -4.73
C GLU A 18 -2.16 21.39 -3.34
N GLN A 19 -3.47 21.14 -3.33
CA GLN A 19 -4.27 21.11 -2.10
C GLN A 19 -4.58 19.69 -1.68
N VAL A 20 -4.33 19.36 -0.40
CA VAL A 20 -4.70 18.08 0.20
C VAL A 20 -6.19 18.10 0.57
N LEU A 21 -7.00 17.33 -0.15
CA LEU A 21 -8.46 17.25 0.02
C LEU A 21 -8.84 16.28 1.14
N ALA A 22 -8.25 15.10 1.16
CA ALA A 22 -8.56 14.05 2.13
C ALA A 22 -7.31 13.24 2.49
N VAL A 23 -7.25 12.78 3.74
CA VAL A 23 -6.18 11.92 4.27
C VAL A 23 -6.79 10.81 5.11
N ALA A 24 -6.33 9.59 4.94
CA ALA A 24 -6.74 8.46 5.74
C ALA A 24 -5.55 7.55 6.04
N ARG A 25 -5.41 7.14 7.28
CA ARG A 25 -4.59 5.99 7.63
C ARG A 25 -5.30 4.73 7.11
N ALA A 26 -4.61 3.91 6.36
CA ALA A 26 -5.21 2.75 5.72
C ALA A 26 -4.21 1.60 5.60
N GLN A 27 -4.73 0.42 5.39
CA GLN A 27 -3.95 -0.79 5.10
C GLN A 27 -4.53 -1.41 3.84
N ILE A 28 -3.70 -2.09 3.04
CA ILE A 28 -4.24 -2.94 1.99
C ILE A 28 -5.11 -4.01 2.65
N ALA A 29 -6.32 -4.18 2.14
CA ALA A 29 -7.26 -5.16 2.68
C ALA A 29 -6.67 -6.57 2.59
N GLN A 30 -6.97 -7.40 3.57
CA GLN A 30 -6.61 -8.81 3.54
C GLN A 30 -7.32 -9.54 2.39
N GLY A 31 -6.65 -10.55 1.83
CA GLY A 31 -7.17 -11.38 0.74
C GLY A 31 -6.21 -11.51 -0.43
N VAL A 32 -6.70 -12.06 -1.53
CA VAL A 32 -5.89 -12.27 -2.74
C VAL A 32 -5.57 -10.93 -3.39
N LEU A 33 -4.31 -10.68 -3.61
CA LEU A 33 -3.76 -9.46 -4.20
C LEU A 33 -3.44 -9.65 -5.69
N PRO A 34 -3.30 -8.57 -6.48
CA PRO A 34 -2.83 -8.65 -7.86
C PRO A 34 -1.39 -9.18 -7.92
N PRO A 35 -0.98 -9.79 -9.03
CA PRO A 35 0.41 -10.22 -9.23
C PRO A 35 1.37 -9.03 -9.21
N ASP A 36 2.63 -9.30 -8.89
CA ASP A 36 3.67 -8.29 -8.93
C ASP A 36 3.92 -7.78 -10.34
N PRO A 37 4.40 -6.53 -10.48
CA PRO A 37 4.92 -6.06 -11.75
C PRO A 37 6.12 -6.94 -12.16
N PRO A 38 6.37 -7.10 -13.47
CA PRO A 38 7.56 -7.79 -13.94
C PRO A 38 8.79 -7.09 -13.35
N ALA A 39 9.78 -7.88 -12.92
CA ALA A 39 11.06 -7.33 -12.50
C ALA A 39 11.62 -6.45 -13.62
N ALA A 40 12.01 -5.21 -13.31
CA ALA A 40 12.71 -4.39 -14.28
C ALA A 40 13.91 -5.18 -14.81
N PRO A 41 14.17 -5.16 -16.13
CA PRO A 41 15.33 -5.83 -16.67
C PRO A 41 16.55 -5.33 -15.89
N GLN A 42 17.17 -6.24 -15.13
CA GLN A 42 18.41 -5.95 -14.46
C GLN A 42 19.42 -5.67 -15.55
N THR A 43 19.75 -4.41 -15.80
CA THR A 43 20.96 -4.07 -16.54
C THR A 43 22.08 -4.80 -15.83
N ALA A 44 22.61 -5.83 -16.47
CA ALA A 44 23.63 -6.68 -15.91
C ALA A 44 24.76 -5.79 -15.35
N PRO A 45 25.12 -5.92 -14.07
CA PRO A 45 26.30 -5.23 -13.57
C PRO A 45 27.47 -5.76 -14.35
N SER A 46 28.20 -4.86 -14.99
CA SER A 46 29.48 -5.11 -15.64
C SER A 46 30.33 -5.97 -14.72
N CYS A 47 30.81 -7.09 -15.27
CA CYS A 47 31.54 -8.13 -14.57
C CYS A 47 32.78 -7.58 -13.85
N ALA A 48 32.70 -7.48 -12.53
CA ALA A 48 33.85 -7.54 -11.66
C ALA A 48 33.68 -8.78 -10.78
N GLY A 49 34.61 -9.73 -10.90
CA GLY A 49 34.52 -11.09 -10.42
C GLY A 49 34.11 -11.25 -8.96
N GLY A 50 32.99 -11.90 -8.78
CA GLY A 50 32.60 -12.50 -7.51
C GLY A 50 32.17 -13.94 -7.78
N VAL A 51 32.88 -14.87 -7.22
CA VAL A 51 32.57 -16.30 -7.22
C VAL A 51 31.21 -16.49 -6.58
N VAL A 52 30.18 -16.70 -7.38
CA VAL A 52 28.87 -17.12 -6.90
C VAL A 52 28.99 -18.58 -6.47
N THR A 53 29.16 -18.82 -5.18
CA THR A 53 29.08 -20.16 -4.60
C THR A 53 27.69 -20.73 -4.91
N GLY A 54 27.65 -21.89 -5.57
CA GLY A 54 26.45 -22.56 -6.08
C GLY A 54 25.37 -22.92 -5.03
N ALA A 55 25.58 -22.62 -3.75
CA ALA A 55 24.62 -22.83 -2.67
C ALA A 55 23.42 -21.87 -2.73
N GLY A 56 23.61 -20.63 -3.23
CA GLY A 56 22.52 -19.63 -3.31
C GLY A 56 21.47 -19.94 -4.36
N VAL A 57 21.85 -20.62 -5.45
CA VAL A 57 20.93 -20.96 -6.54
C VAL A 57 20.05 -22.15 -6.17
N LEU A 58 20.60 -23.13 -5.42
CA LEU A 58 19.82 -24.29 -4.97
C LEU A 58 18.78 -23.92 -3.91
N MET A 59 19.07 -22.97 -3.00
CA MET A 59 18.11 -22.49 -2.02
C MET A 59 16.91 -21.78 -2.66
N ASN A 60 17.11 -21.05 -3.76
CA ASN A 60 16.02 -20.41 -4.50
C ASN A 60 15.14 -21.38 -5.31
N LEU A 61 15.66 -22.56 -5.65
CA LEU A 61 14.90 -23.61 -6.34
C LEU A 61 14.08 -24.49 -5.37
N ILE A 62 14.52 -24.61 -4.12
CA ILE A 62 13.85 -25.44 -3.10
C ILE A 62 12.84 -24.64 -2.27
N SER A 63 13.00 -23.31 -2.14
CA SER A 63 12.07 -22.43 -1.43
C SER A 63 10.60 -22.53 -1.90
N PRO A 64 10.29 -22.68 -3.20
CA PRO A 64 8.90 -22.83 -3.64
C PRO A 64 8.25 -24.14 -3.21
N LEU A 65 9.05 -25.18 -2.88
CA LEU A 65 8.55 -26.51 -2.50
C LEU A 65 8.23 -26.63 -1.00
N ILE A 66 8.81 -25.78 -0.16
CA ILE A 66 8.64 -25.81 1.31
C ILE A 66 7.64 -24.72 1.77
N SER A 67 7.47 -23.66 1.00
CA SER A 67 6.40 -22.69 1.24
C SER A 67 5.08 -23.32 0.77
N PHE A 68 4.17 -23.61 1.69
CA PHE A 68 2.78 -23.97 1.39
C PHE A 68 1.97 -22.69 1.06
N PRO A 69 2.14 -22.06 -0.11
CA PRO A 69 1.42 -20.83 -0.41
C PRO A 69 -0.02 -21.08 -0.86
N ALA A 70 -0.35 -22.32 -1.18
CA ALA A 70 -1.68 -22.68 -1.70
C ALA A 70 -2.74 -22.75 -0.60
N GLY A 71 -2.39 -23.23 0.58
CA GLY A 71 -3.31 -23.33 1.72
C GLY A 71 -3.71 -21.95 2.25
N ASP A 72 -2.74 -21.08 2.48
CA ASP A 72 -2.98 -19.71 2.98
C ASP A 72 -3.81 -18.89 1.98
N ARG A 73 -3.54 -19.01 0.68
CA ARG A 73 -4.32 -18.32 -0.36
C ARG A 73 -5.78 -18.81 -0.45
N ILE A 74 -6.04 -20.09 -0.20
CA ILE A 74 -7.41 -20.62 -0.18
C ILE A 74 -8.13 -20.08 1.05
N VAL A 75 -7.51 -20.14 2.22
CA VAL A 75 -8.07 -19.59 3.47
C VAL A 75 -8.32 -18.09 3.33
N ASP A 76 -7.35 -17.32 2.83
CA ASP A 76 -7.49 -15.89 2.57
C ASP A 76 -8.63 -15.60 1.59
N ARG A 77 -8.75 -16.39 0.53
CA ARG A 77 -9.82 -16.23 -0.45
C ARG A 77 -11.20 -16.54 0.11
N VAL A 78 -11.30 -17.54 0.98
CA VAL A 78 -12.56 -17.93 1.61
C VAL A 78 -12.95 -16.93 2.70
N ALA A 79 -12.01 -16.54 3.58
CA ALA A 79 -12.28 -15.64 4.69
C ALA A 79 -12.42 -14.18 4.25
N TYR A 80 -11.48 -13.68 3.45
CA TYR A 80 -11.36 -12.25 3.11
C TYR A 80 -11.70 -11.93 1.65
N GLY A 81 -11.71 -12.93 0.79
CA GLY A 81 -11.99 -12.76 -0.64
C GLY A 81 -10.82 -12.21 -1.42
N VAL A 82 -11.13 -11.45 -2.48
CA VAL A 82 -10.14 -10.81 -3.34
C VAL A 82 -9.93 -9.37 -2.86
N ALA A 83 -8.70 -9.01 -2.56
CA ALA A 83 -8.34 -7.67 -2.11
C ALA A 83 -7.86 -6.76 -3.25
N GLY A 84 -7.54 -7.31 -4.40
CA GLY A 84 -7.16 -6.56 -5.58
C GLY A 84 -7.13 -7.44 -6.82
N ARG A 85 -7.20 -6.80 -7.98
CA ARG A 85 -7.09 -7.45 -9.29
C ARG A 85 -6.39 -6.51 -10.27
N GLY A 86 -5.54 -7.06 -11.12
CA GLY A 86 -4.87 -6.32 -12.17
C GLY A 86 -3.86 -7.22 -12.87
N ALA A 87 -3.42 -6.83 -14.05
CA ALA A 87 -2.29 -7.44 -14.73
C ALA A 87 -0.96 -7.01 -14.05
N PRO A 88 0.14 -7.74 -14.23
CA PRO A 88 1.46 -7.26 -13.86
C PRO A 88 1.75 -5.89 -14.48
N GLY A 89 2.19 -4.91 -13.68
CA GLY A 89 2.43 -3.52 -14.12
C GLY A 89 1.21 -2.61 -14.16
N SER A 90 -0.01 -3.11 -13.86
CA SER A 90 -1.19 -2.25 -13.68
C SER A 90 -1.06 -1.31 -12.49
N CYS A 91 -1.92 -0.28 -12.41
CA CYS A 91 -1.94 0.64 -11.28
C CYS A 91 -2.05 -0.09 -9.93
N ALA A 92 -2.95 -1.08 -9.82
CA ALA A 92 -3.09 -1.87 -8.59
C ALA A 92 -1.86 -2.72 -8.26
N SER A 93 -1.22 -3.30 -9.27
CA SER A 93 0.00 -4.12 -9.12
C SER A 93 1.19 -3.27 -8.67
N THR A 94 1.42 -2.12 -9.33
CA THR A 94 2.52 -1.20 -8.98
C THR A 94 2.33 -0.58 -7.61
N LEU A 95 1.10 -0.19 -7.25
CA LEU A 95 0.77 0.33 -5.93
C LEU A 95 1.04 -0.71 -4.84
N GLN A 96 0.56 -1.94 -5.02
CA GLN A 96 0.81 -3.03 -4.08
C GLN A 96 2.31 -3.28 -3.90
N HIS A 97 3.07 -3.32 -5.00
CA HIS A 97 4.52 -3.55 -4.96
C HIS A 97 5.25 -2.43 -4.22
N ALA A 98 4.91 -1.17 -4.51
CA ALA A 98 5.49 0.00 -3.85
C ALA A 98 5.25 0.02 -2.33
N ARG A 99 4.17 -0.63 -1.87
CA ARG A 99 3.79 -0.71 -0.45
C ARG A 99 4.47 -1.87 0.29
N ARG A 100 5.12 -2.80 -0.39
CA ARG A 100 5.77 -3.94 0.27
C ARG A 100 6.82 -3.47 1.28
N PRO A 101 6.82 -4.05 2.49
CA PRO A 101 7.90 -3.79 3.44
C PRO A 101 9.22 -4.30 2.85
N VAL A 102 10.25 -3.47 2.91
CA VAL A 102 11.60 -3.87 2.57
C VAL A 102 12.18 -4.62 3.78
N PRO A 103 12.65 -5.85 3.64
CA PRO A 103 13.31 -6.59 4.73
C PRO A 103 14.61 -5.87 5.19
N PRO A 104 14.97 -5.95 6.49
CA PRO A 104 14.26 -6.62 7.55
C PRO A 104 13.11 -5.78 8.11
N ALA A 105 11.88 -6.32 8.05
CA ALA A 105 10.67 -5.65 8.54
C ALA A 105 10.55 -5.76 10.08
N THR A 106 11.49 -5.18 10.81
CA THR A 106 11.47 -5.18 12.30
C THR A 106 10.58 -4.08 12.87
N THR A 107 10.11 -3.14 12.04
CA THR A 107 9.33 -2.00 12.48
C THR A 107 8.02 -1.91 11.69
N THR A 108 6.94 -1.60 12.38
CA THR A 108 5.66 -1.28 11.75
C THR A 108 5.72 0.12 11.15
N ARG A 109 5.07 0.30 10.00
CA ARG A 109 4.91 1.60 9.33
C ARG A 109 3.46 1.76 8.93
N ASP A 110 2.92 2.94 9.16
CA ASP A 110 1.57 3.23 8.68
C ASP A 110 1.57 3.50 7.18
N THR A 111 0.53 3.03 6.53
CA THR A 111 0.19 3.45 5.18
C THR A 111 -0.83 4.57 5.27
N ILE A 112 -0.59 5.62 4.52
CA ILE A 112 -1.44 6.79 4.47
C ILE A 112 -1.90 6.97 3.04
N LEU A 113 -3.21 7.01 2.84
CA LEU A 113 -3.83 7.44 1.60
C LEU A 113 -4.07 8.94 1.68
N ALA A 114 -3.67 9.67 0.66
CA ALA A 114 -4.00 11.07 0.54
C ALA A 114 -4.52 11.36 -0.87
N VAL A 115 -5.51 12.22 -0.94
CA VAL A 115 -6.05 12.73 -2.21
C VAL A 115 -5.81 14.21 -2.25
N THR A 116 -5.20 14.65 -3.33
CA THR A 116 -5.06 16.07 -3.64
C THR A 116 -6.03 16.45 -4.76
N ASP A 117 -6.05 17.69 -5.14
CA ASP A 117 -6.80 18.16 -6.32
C ASP A 117 -6.32 17.49 -7.62
N GLY A 118 -5.02 17.17 -7.73
CA GLY A 118 -4.39 16.56 -8.91
C GLY A 118 -4.15 15.05 -8.83
N ARG A 119 -3.88 14.48 -7.64
CA ARG A 119 -3.31 13.14 -7.51
C ARG A 119 -3.93 12.31 -6.37
N LEU A 120 -3.86 10.99 -6.54
CA LEU A 120 -3.94 10.02 -5.45
C LEU A 120 -2.52 9.67 -5.01
N LEU A 121 -2.23 9.82 -3.74
CA LEU A 121 -0.94 9.54 -3.13
C LEU A 121 -1.05 8.37 -2.16
N VAL A 122 -0.05 7.51 -2.17
CA VAL A 122 0.16 6.50 -1.14
C VAL A 122 1.48 6.80 -0.46
N CYS A 123 1.41 7.05 0.82
CA CYS A 123 2.56 7.41 1.63
C CYS A 123 2.79 6.34 2.71
N VAL A 124 4.01 6.31 3.21
CA VAL A 124 4.43 5.45 4.32
C VAL A 124 5.08 6.31 5.38
N SER A 125 4.64 6.17 6.63
CA SER A 125 5.25 6.86 7.77
C SER A 125 6.68 6.40 8.01
N GLY A 126 7.42 7.12 8.83
CA GLY A 126 8.62 6.62 9.47
C GLY A 126 8.35 5.37 10.31
N PRO A 127 9.39 4.73 10.83
CA PRO A 127 9.27 3.54 11.66
C PRO A 127 8.58 3.86 12.99
N MET A 128 7.59 3.04 13.33
CA MET A 128 6.83 3.17 14.58
C MET A 128 7.18 2.03 15.53
N LYS A 129 7.26 2.33 16.82
CA LYS A 129 7.41 1.34 17.87
C LYS A 129 6.03 0.90 18.36
N LEU A 130 5.92 -0.31 18.89
CA LEU A 130 4.68 -0.83 19.48
C LEU A 130 4.22 0.03 20.67
N TRP A 131 5.18 0.56 21.44
CA TRP A 131 5.00 1.50 22.53
C TRP A 131 5.73 2.78 22.16
N SER A 132 5.05 3.68 21.45
CA SER A 132 5.61 4.97 21.03
C SER A 132 5.18 6.07 22.00
N SER A 133 6.08 7.03 22.20
CA SER A 133 5.75 8.31 22.81
C SER A 133 5.16 9.25 21.75
N ARG A 134 4.50 10.31 22.19
CA ARG A 134 4.01 11.36 21.27
C ARG A 134 5.13 11.91 20.38
N ALA A 135 6.32 12.11 20.94
CA ALA A 135 7.48 12.59 20.18
C ALA A 135 7.96 11.57 19.14
N ASP A 136 7.86 10.24 19.41
CA ASP A 136 8.16 9.21 18.43
C ASP A 136 7.13 9.22 17.30
N ASP A 137 5.85 9.42 17.61
CA ASP A 137 4.76 9.50 16.63
C ASP A 137 4.91 10.74 15.72
N GLU A 138 5.22 11.90 16.30
CA GLU A 138 5.50 13.15 15.56
C GLU A 138 6.72 12.99 14.62
N ARG A 139 7.78 12.32 15.09
CA ARG A 139 8.95 11.99 14.27
C ARG A 139 8.59 11.05 13.13
N ALA A 140 7.83 9.98 13.40
CA ALA A 140 7.36 9.05 12.37
C ALA A 140 6.47 9.74 11.33
N ALA A 141 5.65 10.71 11.74
CA ALA A 141 4.86 11.54 10.82
C ALA A 141 5.75 12.45 9.96
N ALA A 142 6.77 13.09 10.54
CA ALA A 142 7.73 13.93 9.83
C ALA A 142 8.58 13.14 8.82
N GLU A 143 8.85 11.86 9.07
CA GLU A 143 9.55 10.95 8.15
C GLU A 143 8.62 10.31 7.10
N THR A 144 7.39 10.79 6.97
CA THR A 144 6.45 10.30 5.95
C THR A 144 6.99 10.59 4.56
N ARG A 145 6.86 9.61 3.66
CA ARG A 145 7.30 9.75 2.27
C ARG A 145 6.28 9.19 1.31
N ILE A 146 6.19 9.76 0.13
CA ILE A 146 5.39 9.23 -0.97
C ILE A 146 6.11 7.99 -1.52
N VAL A 147 5.40 6.86 -1.58
CA VAL A 147 5.91 5.62 -2.16
C VAL A 147 5.26 5.31 -3.50
N TRP A 148 4.08 5.89 -3.75
CA TRP A 148 3.37 5.74 -5.01
C TRP A 148 2.45 6.94 -5.25
N SER A 149 2.31 7.34 -6.50
CA SER A 149 1.38 8.40 -6.88
C SER A 149 0.79 8.12 -8.26
N ALA A 150 -0.43 8.57 -8.48
CA ALA A 150 -1.08 8.56 -9.79
C ALA A 150 -1.97 9.79 -9.95
N ALA A 151 -2.14 10.26 -11.18
CA ALA A 151 -3.06 11.33 -11.46
C ALA A 151 -4.48 10.94 -11.01
N ARG A 152 -5.24 11.85 -10.42
CA ARG A 152 -6.61 11.59 -9.96
C ARG A 152 -7.51 11.07 -11.08
N THR A 153 -7.25 11.48 -12.32
CA THR A 153 -7.96 11.02 -13.52
C THR A 153 -7.75 9.53 -13.84
N THR A 154 -6.73 8.90 -13.27
CA THR A 154 -6.52 7.45 -13.41
C THR A 154 -7.46 6.63 -12.52
N VAL A 155 -8.18 7.27 -11.60
CA VAL A 155 -9.17 6.62 -10.75
C VAL A 155 -10.53 6.65 -11.46
N ALA A 156 -11.03 5.49 -11.83
CA ALA A 156 -12.34 5.34 -12.47
C ALA A 156 -13.48 5.38 -11.45
N ALA A 157 -13.28 4.77 -10.27
CA ALA A 157 -14.27 4.76 -9.19
C ALA A 157 -13.62 4.53 -7.83
N ALA A 158 -14.24 5.07 -6.77
CA ALA A 158 -13.88 4.80 -5.39
C ALA A 158 -15.17 4.58 -4.57
N ARG A 159 -15.25 3.46 -3.85
CA ARG A 159 -16.47 3.08 -3.10
C ARG A 159 -16.09 2.49 -1.75
N VAL A 160 -16.76 2.95 -0.70
CA VAL A 160 -16.67 2.35 0.63
C VAL A 160 -17.91 1.49 0.85
N GLY A 161 -17.70 0.27 1.29
CA GLY A 161 -18.79 -0.66 1.53
C GLY A 161 -18.39 -1.86 2.37
N TRP A 162 -19.40 -2.67 2.66
CA TRP A 162 -19.23 -3.95 3.35
C TRP A 162 -18.69 -5.01 2.39
N HIS A 163 -17.69 -5.75 2.81
CA HIS A 163 -17.25 -6.93 2.10
C HIS A 163 -16.89 -8.04 3.09
N ARG A 164 -17.69 -9.11 3.12
CA ARG A 164 -17.53 -10.23 4.03
C ARG A 164 -17.39 -9.77 5.50
N LEU A 165 -16.24 -10.03 6.11
CA LEU A 165 -15.97 -9.68 7.51
C LEU A 165 -15.53 -8.23 7.71
N ASN A 166 -15.38 -7.44 6.63
CA ASN A 166 -14.87 -6.08 6.71
C ASN A 166 -15.92 -5.04 6.29
N PRO A 167 -16.53 -4.33 7.27
CA PRO A 167 -17.54 -3.30 6.99
C PRO A 167 -16.93 -1.96 6.53
N LYS A 168 -15.62 -1.80 6.65
CA LYS A 168 -14.92 -0.53 6.40
C LYS A 168 -13.90 -0.72 5.29
N ARG A 169 -14.37 -1.14 4.10
CA ARG A 169 -13.51 -1.42 2.96
C ARG A 169 -13.71 -0.39 1.87
N LEU A 170 -12.64 0.34 1.54
CA LEU A 170 -12.55 1.21 0.37
C LEU A 170 -12.02 0.39 -0.80
N ARG A 171 -12.74 0.36 -1.90
CA ARG A 171 -12.28 -0.17 -3.18
C ARG A 171 -12.00 0.99 -4.12
N ILE A 172 -10.79 1.05 -4.65
CA ILE A 172 -10.37 2.01 -5.68
C ILE A 172 -10.20 1.24 -6.98
N GLU A 173 -10.92 1.66 -8.01
CA GLU A 173 -10.87 1.11 -9.36
C GLU A 173 -10.13 2.10 -10.27
N PHE A 174 -9.21 1.59 -11.07
CA PHE A 174 -8.39 2.39 -11.97
C PHE A 174 -8.91 2.28 -13.40
N THR A 175 -8.58 3.25 -14.23
CA THR A 175 -8.99 3.31 -15.65
C THR A 175 -8.38 2.18 -16.50
N ASP A 176 -7.29 1.55 -16.04
CA ASP A 176 -6.72 0.36 -16.66
C ASP A 176 -7.48 -0.94 -16.33
N GLY A 177 -8.64 -0.84 -15.66
CA GLY A 177 -9.46 -1.98 -15.24
C GLY A 177 -8.94 -2.71 -14.00
N SER A 178 -7.81 -2.31 -13.45
CA SER A 178 -7.29 -2.86 -12.19
C SER A 178 -8.00 -2.21 -10.99
N TRP A 179 -7.93 -2.87 -9.83
CA TRP A 179 -8.46 -2.32 -8.60
C TRP A 179 -7.73 -2.85 -7.37
N LEU A 180 -7.72 -2.08 -6.30
CA LEU A 180 -7.17 -2.45 -5.02
C LEU A 180 -8.11 -2.00 -3.89
N ALA A 181 -8.17 -2.78 -2.83
CA ALA A 181 -8.98 -2.47 -1.66
C ALA A 181 -8.11 -2.12 -0.45
N PHE A 182 -8.62 -1.17 0.32
CA PHE A 182 -8.03 -0.70 1.57
C PHE A 182 -9.01 -0.82 2.71
N THR A 183 -8.49 -0.91 3.92
CA THR A 183 -9.25 -0.91 5.17
C THR A 183 -8.56 -0.03 6.19
N VAL A 184 -9.29 0.46 7.15
CA VAL A 184 -8.72 1.11 8.33
C VAL A 184 -8.39 0.06 9.39
N PRO A 185 -7.45 0.33 10.30
CA PRO A 185 -7.30 -0.45 11.52
C PRO A 185 -8.64 -0.65 12.23
N ILE A 186 -8.83 -1.81 12.87
CA ILE A 186 -10.13 -2.20 13.45
C ILE A 186 -10.69 -1.16 14.42
N ALA A 187 -9.81 -0.51 15.19
CA ALA A 187 -10.18 0.51 16.18
C ALA A 187 -10.55 1.86 15.56
N GLU A 188 -10.27 2.10 14.28
CA GLU A 188 -10.50 3.38 13.64
C GLU A 188 -11.88 3.47 12.98
N PRO A 189 -12.52 4.66 12.98
CA PRO A 189 -13.79 4.87 12.30
C PRO A 189 -13.59 4.79 10.77
N GLY A 190 -14.60 4.33 10.04
CA GLY A 190 -14.58 4.29 8.56
C GLY A 190 -14.80 5.66 7.89
N LYS A 191 -14.95 6.74 8.66
CA LYS A 191 -15.18 8.10 8.15
C LYS A 191 -14.05 8.58 7.21
N PRO A 192 -12.74 8.45 7.57
CA PRO A 192 -11.67 8.90 6.70
C PRO A 192 -11.67 8.21 5.32
N LEU A 193 -12.02 6.93 5.26
CA LEU A 193 -12.13 6.24 3.95
C LEU A 193 -13.28 6.77 3.09
N ARG A 194 -14.39 7.21 3.71
CA ARG A 194 -15.48 7.86 2.97
C ARG A 194 -15.07 9.23 2.44
N GLU A 195 -14.27 9.98 3.18
CA GLU A 195 -13.70 11.25 2.74
C GLU A 195 -12.75 11.04 1.56
N ILE A 196 -11.90 10.02 1.59
CA ILE A 196 -11.05 9.61 0.45
C ILE A 196 -11.93 9.28 -0.78
N ALA A 197 -12.98 8.46 -0.60
CA ALA A 197 -13.86 8.09 -1.72
C ALA A 197 -14.58 9.31 -2.30
N ALA A 198 -15.09 10.21 -1.46
CA ALA A 198 -15.74 11.44 -1.88
C ALA A 198 -14.78 12.37 -2.64
N ALA A 199 -13.56 12.55 -2.12
CA ALA A 199 -12.53 13.35 -2.77
C ALA A 199 -12.12 12.80 -4.13
N LEU A 200 -12.03 11.46 -4.28
CA LEU A 200 -11.69 10.82 -5.55
C LEU A 200 -12.81 10.94 -6.59
N THR A 201 -14.08 10.89 -6.17
CA THR A 201 -15.24 10.91 -7.09
C THR A 201 -15.81 12.31 -7.34
N GLY A 202 -15.30 13.35 -6.64
CA GLY A 202 -15.78 14.72 -6.78
C GLY A 202 -17.17 14.97 -6.18
N ARG A 203 -17.56 14.14 -5.20
CA ARG A 203 -18.86 14.24 -4.50
C ARG A 203 -18.70 14.73 -3.08
#